data_273b050c6411f0b341dccb6a7150e038
#
_entry.id   273b050c6411f0b341dccb6a7150e038
#
_cell.length_a   1.000
_cell.length_b   1.000
_cell.length_c   1.000
_cell.angle_alpha   90.00
_cell.angle_beta   90.00
_cell.angle_gamma   90.00
#
_symmetry.space_group_name_H-M   'P 1'
#
loop_
_entity.id
_entity.type
_entity.pdbx_description
1 polymer ?
#
loop_
_entity_poly.entity_id
_entity_poly.type
_entity_poly.pdbx_seq_one_letter_code
_entity_poly.pdbx_strand_id
1 'polypeptide(L)'
;MGSTLPVVSLISSDRRFATISAEGTQEAIEIADPEVSFVEAEAVLVVATPNAKEIGYGPTWVGNPSLPLIADGQHMTNGITSGADLTYWGDLWYPHEFGHSLGLPDLYGASIPGRGGFTRPYSLMDLISSTAPGYMGYSRWILGWLDDEQVRCVRTDTTVLLTPLATLGGSKLAVVTLSASSALVVEVRRAIGYDGRLASNGAVVYLVETNNGFGGSYGDGPMEVLNGG
;
A
#
# COMPACT_ATOMS: atom_id res chain seq x y z
N MET A 1 13.53 23.34 -3.06
CA MET A 1 14.78 22.94 -2.37
C MET A 1 14.50 21.54 -1.87
N GLY A 2 15.15 20.52 -2.42
CA GLY A 2 14.94 19.15 -1.98
C GLY A 2 15.59 18.96 -0.61
N SER A 3 14.80 18.66 0.40
CA SER A 3 15.32 18.18 1.67
C SER A 3 15.90 16.79 1.42
N THR A 4 17.19 16.63 1.59
CA THR A 4 17.81 15.31 1.67
C THR A 4 17.35 14.68 3.00
N LEU A 5 16.68 13.54 2.92
CA LEU A 5 16.38 12.76 4.12
C LEU A 5 17.69 12.36 4.80
N PRO A 6 17.81 12.47 6.13
CA PRO A 6 18.98 11.99 6.82
C PRO A 6 19.09 10.48 6.63
N VAL A 7 20.25 10.01 6.18
CA VAL A 7 20.57 8.59 6.09
C VAL A 7 21.52 8.26 7.22
N VAL A 8 21.07 7.48 8.18
CA VAL A 8 21.91 6.96 9.26
C VAL A 8 22.24 5.51 8.92
N SER A 9 23.52 5.20 8.88
CA SER A 9 23.99 3.83 8.68
C SER A 9 24.12 3.15 10.03
N LEU A 10 23.13 2.33 10.37
CA LEU A 10 23.11 1.56 11.61
C LEU A 10 23.86 0.23 11.40
N ILE A 11 24.88 -0.03 12.20
CA ILE A 11 25.54 -1.33 12.27
C ILE A 11 25.24 -1.94 13.61
N SER A 12 24.19 -2.75 13.69
CA SER A 12 23.93 -3.56 14.87
C SER A 12 24.67 -4.89 14.76
N SER A 13 25.44 -5.22 15.80
CA SER A 13 26.07 -6.54 15.95
C SER A 13 25.19 -7.53 16.70
N ASP A 14 24.03 -7.12 17.17
CA ASP A 14 23.15 -7.96 17.97
C ASP A 14 22.16 -8.71 17.08
N ARG A 15 22.26 -10.02 17.10
CA ARG A 15 21.47 -10.95 16.26
C ARG A 15 20.00 -11.11 16.71
N ARG A 16 19.57 -10.37 17.72
CA ARG A 16 18.19 -10.42 18.25
C ARG A 16 17.18 -9.65 17.42
N PHE A 17 17.61 -8.98 16.38
CA PHE A 17 16.74 -8.36 15.37
C PHE A 17 15.83 -9.34 14.61
N ALA A 18 15.91 -10.62 14.89
CA ALA A 18 15.17 -11.64 14.15
C ALA A 18 13.65 -11.61 14.36
N THR A 19 13.16 -10.87 15.34
CA THR A 19 11.74 -10.68 15.58
C THR A 19 11.42 -9.22 15.34
N ILE A 20 11.15 -8.86 14.10
CA ILE A 20 10.80 -7.50 13.75
C ILE A 20 9.38 -7.25 14.17
N SER A 21 9.30 -6.80 15.38
CA SER A 21 8.15 -6.24 16.05
C SER A 21 8.35 -4.73 16.16
N ALA A 22 7.40 -4.04 16.75
CA ALA A 22 7.58 -2.66 17.21
C ALA A 22 8.91 -2.45 17.98
N GLU A 23 9.39 -3.48 18.69
CA GLU A 23 10.63 -3.46 19.45
C GLU A 23 11.87 -3.25 18.56
N GLY A 24 11.96 -3.92 17.41
CA GLY A 24 13.10 -3.73 16.51
C GLY A 24 13.11 -2.35 15.82
N THR A 25 11.95 -1.82 15.50
CA THR A 25 11.84 -0.44 15.00
C THR A 25 12.17 0.57 16.09
N GLN A 26 11.75 0.33 17.33
CA GLN A 26 12.09 1.18 18.49
C GLN A 26 13.60 1.18 18.76
N GLU A 27 14.24 0.02 18.71
CA GLU A 27 15.69 -0.09 18.87
C GLU A 27 16.44 0.70 17.77
N ALA A 28 15.97 0.64 16.53
CA ALA A 28 16.56 1.42 15.44
C ALA A 28 16.41 2.94 15.68
N ILE A 29 15.27 3.38 16.20
CA ILE A 29 15.04 4.76 16.60
C ILE A 29 16.04 5.17 17.69
N GLU A 30 16.18 4.37 18.76
CA GLU A 30 17.09 4.66 19.88
C GLU A 30 18.55 4.75 19.45
N ILE A 31 18.97 3.94 18.50
CA ILE A 31 20.33 3.99 17.94
C ILE A 31 20.53 5.27 17.11
N ALA A 32 19.51 5.72 16.39
CA ALA A 32 19.58 6.90 15.51
C ALA A 32 19.40 8.22 16.27
N ASP A 33 18.69 8.22 17.39
CA ASP A 33 18.28 9.39 18.17
C ASP A 33 19.42 10.39 18.47
N PRO A 34 20.64 9.98 18.79
CA PRO A 34 21.75 10.92 19.00
C PRO A 34 22.15 11.74 17.78
N GLU A 35 21.78 11.28 16.56
CA GLU A 35 22.22 11.88 15.30
C GLU A 35 21.04 12.43 14.47
N VAL A 36 19.81 12.02 14.80
CA VAL A 36 18.60 12.33 14.01
C VAL A 36 17.52 12.92 14.91
N SER A 37 16.97 14.06 14.53
CA SER A 37 15.75 14.58 15.15
C SER A 37 14.52 14.00 14.45
N PHE A 38 13.60 13.46 15.24
CA PHE A 38 12.34 12.88 14.78
C PHE A 38 11.14 13.81 14.98
N VAL A 39 11.37 15.06 15.40
CA VAL A 39 10.32 16.02 15.83
C VAL A 39 9.20 16.22 14.80
N GLU A 40 9.50 16.11 13.50
CA GLU A 40 8.52 16.27 12.42
C GLU A 40 8.31 14.96 11.63
N ALA A 41 8.81 13.84 12.14
CA ALA A 41 8.68 12.56 11.45
C ALA A 41 7.29 11.95 11.69
N GLU A 42 6.60 11.57 10.63
CA GLU A 42 5.31 10.86 10.69
C GLU A 42 5.50 9.33 10.57
N ALA A 43 6.63 8.89 10.04
CA ALA A 43 6.97 7.47 9.90
C ALA A 43 8.48 7.26 9.98
N VAL A 44 8.88 6.08 10.42
CA VAL A 44 10.27 5.61 10.39
C VAL A 44 10.42 4.50 9.38
N LEU A 45 11.39 4.63 8.49
CA LEU A 45 11.75 3.61 7.53
C LEU A 45 13.12 3.01 7.90
N VAL A 46 13.12 1.76 8.34
CA VAL A 46 14.32 1.00 8.65
C VAL A 46 14.71 0.15 7.45
N VAL A 47 15.83 0.50 6.82
CA VAL A 47 16.32 -0.20 5.63
C VAL A 47 17.44 -1.16 6.03
N ALA A 48 17.12 -2.45 6.07
CA ALA A 48 18.13 -3.48 6.27
C ALA A 48 19.02 -3.62 5.02
N THR A 49 20.26 -4.03 5.23
CA THR A 49 21.12 -4.36 4.09
C THR A 49 20.58 -5.59 3.35
N PRO A 50 20.78 -5.73 2.03
CA PRO A 50 20.33 -6.88 1.26
C PRO A 50 20.86 -8.22 1.76
N ASN A 51 21.90 -8.20 2.58
CA ASN A 51 22.54 -9.39 3.17
C ASN A 51 22.06 -9.69 4.58
N ALA A 52 21.10 -8.95 5.12
CA ALA A 52 20.52 -9.18 6.45
C ALA A 52 19.61 -10.41 6.44
N LYS A 53 20.21 -11.60 6.33
CA LYS A 53 19.49 -12.88 6.28
C LYS A 53 18.77 -13.24 7.58
N GLU A 54 19.21 -12.64 8.66
CA GLU A 54 18.62 -12.79 9.99
C GLU A 54 17.25 -12.12 10.08
N ILE A 55 17.01 -11.11 9.24
CA ILE A 55 15.73 -10.43 9.09
C ILE A 55 15.04 -11.04 7.87
N GLY A 56 14.35 -12.15 8.06
CA GLY A 56 13.70 -12.87 6.95
C GLY A 56 12.52 -12.13 6.33
N TYR A 57 11.86 -11.29 7.14
CA TYR A 57 10.65 -10.56 6.77
C TYR A 57 10.58 -9.25 7.55
N GLY A 58 10.26 -8.15 6.88
CA GLY A 58 10.17 -6.83 7.47
C GLY A 58 8.74 -6.26 7.40
N PRO A 59 7.92 -6.44 8.44
CA PRO A 59 6.55 -5.97 8.43
C PRO A 59 6.44 -4.47 8.63
N THR A 60 5.29 -3.92 8.25
CA THR A 60 4.88 -2.58 8.64
C THR A 60 4.26 -2.59 10.03
N TRP A 61 4.67 -1.64 10.84
CA TRP A 61 4.02 -1.31 12.08
C TRP A 61 3.01 -0.17 11.84
N VAL A 62 1.75 -0.45 12.04
CA VAL A 62 0.67 0.54 11.90
C VAL A 62 -0.03 0.71 13.25
N GLY A 63 0.26 1.83 13.88
CA GLY A 63 -0.41 2.39 15.05
C GLY A 63 -1.11 1.46 16.03
N ASN A 64 -0.38 0.77 16.90
CA ASN A 64 -0.96 0.22 18.12
C ASN A 64 -0.72 1.20 19.28
N PRO A 65 -1.75 1.90 19.78
CA PRO A 65 -1.58 2.86 20.88
C PRO A 65 -1.01 2.25 22.17
N SER A 66 -1.11 0.91 22.32
CA SER A 66 -0.59 0.19 23.49
C SER A 66 0.92 -0.11 23.39
N LEU A 67 1.48 0.03 22.20
CA LEU A 67 2.91 -0.18 21.92
C LEU A 67 3.40 0.90 20.96
N PRO A 68 3.37 2.19 21.37
CA PRO A 68 3.79 3.28 20.49
C PRO A 68 5.29 3.22 20.27
N LEU A 69 5.72 3.56 19.06
CA LEU A 69 7.10 3.93 18.81
C LEU A 69 7.32 5.31 19.45
N ILE A 70 8.43 5.51 20.14
CA ILE A 70 8.75 6.77 20.81
C ILE A 70 10.07 7.30 20.26
N ALA A 71 10.04 8.53 19.77
CA ALA A 71 11.19 9.25 19.30
C ALA A 71 11.07 10.73 19.70
N ASP A 72 12.11 11.35 20.26
CA ASP A 72 12.10 12.75 20.73
C ASP A 72 10.91 13.07 21.67
N GLY A 73 10.45 12.11 22.46
CA GLY A 73 9.29 12.25 23.34
C GLY A 73 7.94 12.28 22.62
N GLN A 74 7.89 12.01 21.34
CA GLN A 74 6.67 11.91 20.54
C GLN A 74 6.29 10.45 20.28
N HIS A 75 4.98 10.22 20.17
CA HIS A 75 4.45 8.92 19.75
C HIS A 75 4.38 8.85 18.23
N MET A 76 5.11 7.94 17.65
CA MET A 76 5.05 7.63 16.23
C MET A 76 4.12 6.44 15.99
N THR A 77 3.32 6.52 14.96
CA THR A 77 2.31 5.49 14.65
C THR A 77 2.71 4.59 13.49
N ASN A 78 3.75 4.94 12.75
CA ASN A 78 4.13 4.23 11.55
C ASN A 78 5.62 3.88 11.54
N GLY A 79 5.91 2.60 11.41
CA GLY A 79 7.24 2.07 11.22
C GLY A 79 7.26 1.02 10.11
N ILE A 80 8.18 1.15 9.18
CA ILE A 80 8.34 0.22 8.06
C ILE A 80 9.75 -0.33 8.14
N THR A 81 9.87 -1.65 8.19
CA THR A 81 11.18 -2.30 8.23
C THR A 81 11.35 -3.20 7.02
N SER A 82 12.51 -3.19 6.40
CA SER A 82 12.86 -4.17 5.37
C SER A 82 13.69 -5.30 5.95
N GLY A 83 13.64 -6.45 5.29
CA GLY A 83 14.47 -7.61 5.57
C GLY A 83 14.98 -8.26 4.29
N ALA A 84 15.19 -9.56 4.33
CA ALA A 84 15.58 -10.35 3.15
C ALA A 84 14.49 -10.36 2.06
N ASP A 85 13.26 -10.07 2.41
CA ASP A 85 12.11 -9.84 1.52
C ASP A 85 12.37 -8.71 0.50
N LEU A 86 13.13 -7.69 0.85
CA LEU A 86 13.54 -6.64 -0.09
C LEU A 86 14.32 -7.22 -1.29
N THR A 87 15.13 -8.26 -1.08
CA THR A 87 15.85 -8.96 -2.15
C THR A 87 14.89 -9.70 -3.08
N TYR A 88 13.77 -10.17 -2.56
CA TYR A 88 12.76 -10.91 -3.29
C TYR A 88 11.76 -10.01 -4.02
N TRP A 89 11.25 -8.98 -3.33
CA TRP A 89 10.20 -8.10 -3.84
C TRP A 89 10.74 -6.83 -4.54
N GLY A 90 12.00 -6.47 -4.24
CA GLY A 90 12.62 -5.24 -4.74
C GLY A 90 12.06 -3.98 -4.09
N ASP A 91 12.32 -2.86 -4.73
CA ASP A 91 11.97 -1.52 -4.27
C ASP A 91 10.46 -1.25 -4.18
N LEU A 92 9.63 -2.02 -4.89
CA LEU A 92 8.17 -1.92 -4.81
C LEU A 92 7.60 -2.42 -3.48
N TRP A 93 8.39 -3.13 -2.69
CA TRP A 93 8.01 -3.55 -1.34
C TRP A 93 7.71 -2.32 -0.44
N TYR A 94 8.56 -1.30 -0.48
CA TYR A 94 8.35 -0.10 0.33
C TYR A 94 7.02 0.62 0.09
N PRO A 95 6.62 0.94 -1.15
CA PRO A 95 5.33 1.56 -1.36
C PRO A 95 4.15 0.64 -1.04
N HIS A 96 4.31 -0.69 -1.07
CA HIS A 96 3.30 -1.62 -0.55
C HIS A 96 3.13 -1.44 0.95
N GLU A 97 4.21 -1.59 1.71
CA GLU A 97 4.18 -1.44 3.17
C GLU A 97 3.78 -0.02 3.61
N PHE A 98 4.23 1.00 2.88
CA PHE A 98 3.79 2.37 3.13
C PHE A 98 2.29 2.56 2.87
N GLY A 99 1.71 1.80 1.96
CA GLY A 99 0.26 1.75 1.74
C GLY A 99 -0.50 1.40 3.02
N HIS A 100 0.02 0.48 3.83
CA HIS A 100 -0.56 0.15 5.14
C HIS A 100 -0.52 1.33 6.10
N SER A 101 0.58 2.07 6.12
CA SER A 101 0.70 3.29 6.93
C SER A 101 -0.30 4.38 6.53
N LEU A 102 -0.74 4.38 5.28
CA LEU A 102 -1.80 5.26 4.77
C LEU A 102 -3.21 4.70 5.02
N GLY A 103 -3.34 3.53 5.62
CA GLY A 103 -4.61 2.89 5.91
C GLY A 103 -5.14 1.97 4.82
N LEU A 104 -4.34 1.59 3.83
CA LEU A 104 -4.76 0.63 2.82
C LEU A 104 -4.60 -0.82 3.31
N PRO A 105 -5.58 -1.70 3.09
CA PRO A 105 -5.48 -3.11 3.41
C PRO A 105 -4.71 -3.88 2.36
N ASP A 106 -4.25 -5.08 2.72
CA ASP A 106 -3.91 -6.10 1.75
C ASP A 106 -5.12 -6.46 0.89
N LEU A 107 -4.89 -6.54 -0.41
CA LEU A 107 -5.91 -6.92 -1.39
C LEU A 107 -5.67 -8.31 -1.98
N TYR A 108 -4.63 -9.02 -1.54
CA TYR A 108 -4.44 -10.41 -1.93
C TYR A 108 -5.32 -11.32 -1.07
N GLY A 109 -6.02 -12.22 -1.73
CA GLY A 109 -6.69 -13.31 -1.05
C GLY A 109 -5.64 -14.21 -0.43
N ALA A 110 -5.64 -14.33 0.90
CA ALA A 110 -4.72 -15.21 1.55
C ALA A 110 -4.94 -16.63 1.05
N SER A 111 -3.93 -17.16 0.41
CA SER A 111 -3.56 -18.59 0.26
C SER A 111 -4.68 -19.64 0.19
N ILE A 112 -5.80 -19.37 -0.47
CA ILE A 112 -6.64 -20.48 -0.95
C ILE A 112 -5.92 -21.01 -2.18
N PRO A 113 -5.41 -22.26 -2.17
CA PRO A 113 -4.80 -22.83 -3.35
C PRO A 113 -5.73 -22.70 -4.56
N GLY A 114 -5.27 -22.06 -5.63
CA GLY A 114 -6.03 -21.86 -6.86
C GLY A 114 -6.89 -20.58 -6.93
N ARG A 115 -6.98 -19.76 -5.89
CA ARG A 115 -7.52 -18.40 -6.00
C ARG A 115 -6.38 -17.39 -6.15
N GLY A 116 -6.42 -16.62 -7.22
CA GLY A 116 -5.61 -15.41 -7.38
C GLY A 116 -5.97 -14.36 -6.34
N GLY A 117 -5.21 -13.29 -6.26
CA GLY A 117 -5.58 -12.12 -5.48
C GLY A 117 -6.90 -11.50 -5.98
N PHE A 118 -7.54 -10.71 -5.16
CA PHE A 118 -8.83 -10.11 -5.50
C PHE A 118 -8.72 -9.01 -6.54
N THR A 119 -7.56 -8.37 -6.66
CA THR A 119 -7.35 -7.23 -7.56
C THR A 119 -6.21 -7.42 -8.55
N ARG A 120 -5.61 -8.61 -8.61
CA ARG A 120 -4.53 -8.91 -9.58
C ARG A 120 -4.96 -8.67 -11.02
N PRO A 121 -4.07 -8.14 -11.83
CA PRO A 121 -2.71 -7.63 -11.57
C PRO A 121 -2.67 -6.12 -11.26
N TYR A 122 -3.77 -5.50 -10.88
CA TYR A 122 -4.01 -4.06 -10.96
C TYR A 122 -3.63 -3.28 -9.69
N SER A 123 -3.32 -3.96 -8.58
CA SER A 123 -2.98 -3.28 -7.33
C SER A 123 -1.65 -3.70 -6.73
N LEU A 124 -0.87 -2.71 -6.31
CA LEU A 124 0.33 -2.93 -5.51
C LEU A 124 0.00 -3.55 -4.14
N MET A 125 -1.18 -3.27 -3.58
CA MET A 125 -1.65 -3.88 -2.33
C MET A 125 -2.09 -5.34 -2.47
N ASP A 126 -2.08 -5.89 -3.70
CA ASP A 126 -2.35 -7.30 -3.96
C ASP A 126 -1.05 -8.04 -4.28
N LEU A 127 -0.40 -7.73 -5.38
CA LEU A 127 0.80 -8.42 -5.82
C LEU A 127 1.92 -7.43 -6.11
N ILE A 128 2.90 -7.34 -5.23
CA ILE A 128 4.03 -6.43 -5.32
C ILE A 128 4.79 -6.61 -6.64
N SER A 129 5.01 -7.86 -7.07
CA SER A 129 5.67 -8.19 -8.34
C SER A 129 4.77 -8.10 -9.57
N SER A 130 3.64 -7.44 -9.46
CA SER A 130 2.64 -7.28 -10.51
C SER A 130 3.14 -6.47 -11.71
N THR A 131 2.37 -6.56 -12.79
CA THR A 131 2.56 -5.76 -14.01
C THR A 131 1.98 -4.34 -13.90
N ALA A 132 1.17 -4.07 -12.88
CA ALA A 132 0.55 -2.78 -12.63
C ALA A 132 0.76 -2.34 -11.17
N PRO A 133 1.99 -1.92 -10.79
CA PRO A 133 2.35 -1.63 -9.41
C PRO A 133 1.83 -0.27 -8.91
N GLY A 134 0.63 0.10 -9.28
CA GLY A 134 -0.06 1.27 -8.72
C GLY A 134 -1.15 0.84 -7.74
N TYR A 135 -1.70 1.79 -6.99
CA TYR A 135 -2.92 1.54 -6.22
C TYR A 135 -4.15 1.64 -7.13
N MET A 136 -5.22 0.91 -6.76
CA MET A 136 -6.54 1.03 -7.39
C MET A 136 -7.04 2.47 -7.32
N GLY A 137 -7.84 2.89 -8.27
CA GLY A 137 -8.38 4.24 -8.31
C GLY A 137 -9.23 4.58 -7.09
N TYR A 138 -10.00 3.62 -6.56
CA TYR A 138 -10.76 3.81 -5.33
C TYR A 138 -9.82 4.06 -4.14
N SER A 139 -8.71 3.32 -4.02
CA SER A 139 -7.71 3.57 -2.98
C SER A 139 -7.13 4.99 -3.09
N ARG A 140 -6.82 5.44 -4.30
CA ARG A 140 -6.32 6.80 -4.52
C ARG A 140 -7.36 7.88 -4.14
N TRP A 141 -8.63 7.62 -4.37
CA TRP A 141 -9.70 8.54 -4.01
C TRP A 141 -9.86 8.66 -2.49
N ILE A 142 -9.94 7.55 -1.77
CA ILE A 142 -10.04 7.60 -0.29
C ILE A 142 -8.80 8.20 0.38
N LEU A 143 -7.63 8.14 -0.27
CA LEU A 143 -6.41 8.81 0.16
C LEU A 143 -6.37 10.31 -0.20
N GLY A 144 -7.39 10.84 -0.90
CA GLY A 144 -7.40 12.23 -1.36
C GLY A 144 -6.44 12.52 -2.51
N TRP A 145 -5.95 11.49 -3.23
CA TRP A 145 -5.06 11.66 -4.39
C TRP A 145 -5.82 11.85 -5.70
N LEU A 146 -7.11 11.60 -5.69
CA LEU A 146 -8.05 11.98 -6.73
C LEU A 146 -9.06 12.96 -6.16
N ASP A 147 -9.24 14.08 -6.87
CA ASP A 147 -10.26 15.07 -6.53
C ASP A 147 -11.65 14.51 -6.82
N ASP A 148 -12.67 15.00 -6.11
CA ASP A 148 -14.06 14.58 -6.31
C ASP A 148 -14.56 14.83 -7.74
N GLU A 149 -14.04 15.86 -8.42
CA GLU A 149 -14.35 16.15 -9.81
C GLU A 149 -13.84 15.08 -10.78
N GLN A 150 -12.88 14.27 -10.36
CA GLN A 150 -12.36 13.13 -11.13
C GLN A 150 -13.19 11.86 -10.95
N VAL A 151 -14.16 11.87 -10.04
CA VAL A 151 -15.02 10.73 -9.71
C VAL A 151 -16.46 11.01 -10.16
N ARG A 152 -17.05 10.10 -10.90
CA ARG A 152 -18.42 10.18 -11.42
C ARG A 152 -19.33 9.22 -10.67
N CYS A 153 -20.14 9.74 -9.75
CA CYS A 153 -21.20 8.94 -9.12
C CYS A 153 -22.35 8.76 -10.12
N VAL A 154 -22.55 7.54 -10.56
CA VAL A 154 -23.57 7.16 -11.57
C VAL A 154 -24.81 6.68 -10.83
N ARG A 155 -25.95 7.34 -11.11
CA ARG A 155 -27.25 7.06 -10.47
C ARG A 155 -28.34 6.66 -11.45
N THR A 156 -28.12 6.87 -12.74
CA THR A 156 -29.05 6.57 -13.82
C THR A 156 -28.26 6.13 -15.05
N ASP A 157 -28.92 5.55 -16.03
CA ASP A 157 -28.31 5.20 -17.29
C ASP A 157 -27.63 6.43 -17.91
N THR A 158 -26.34 6.31 -18.13
CA THR A 158 -25.53 7.40 -18.67
C THR A 158 -24.27 6.86 -19.33
N THR A 159 -23.65 7.70 -20.16
CA THR A 159 -22.32 7.45 -20.70
C THR A 159 -21.30 8.31 -20.00
N VAL A 160 -20.26 7.70 -19.45
CA VAL A 160 -19.15 8.40 -18.80
C VAL A 160 -17.87 8.16 -19.59
N LEU A 161 -17.18 9.25 -19.94
CA LEU A 161 -15.85 9.16 -20.53
C LEU A 161 -14.80 9.13 -19.41
N LEU A 162 -14.10 8.02 -19.29
CA LEU A 162 -13.00 7.87 -18.36
C LEU A 162 -11.65 8.02 -19.07
N THR A 163 -10.71 8.67 -18.42
CA THR A 163 -9.31 8.73 -18.82
C THR A 163 -8.48 7.71 -18.05
N PRO A 164 -7.40 7.18 -18.64
CA PRO A 164 -6.55 6.21 -17.94
C PRO A 164 -6.08 6.73 -16.58
N LEU A 165 -6.07 5.85 -15.58
CA LEU A 165 -5.67 6.21 -14.22
C LEU A 165 -4.25 6.77 -14.15
N ALA A 166 -3.35 6.30 -15.02
CA ALA A 166 -1.95 6.72 -15.11
C ALA A 166 -1.75 8.06 -15.84
N THR A 167 -2.81 8.74 -16.32
CA THR A 167 -2.70 10.06 -16.98
C THR A 167 -3.15 11.18 -16.06
N LEU A 168 -2.67 12.40 -16.31
CA LEU A 168 -3.15 13.58 -15.59
C LEU A 168 -4.53 14.01 -16.11
N GLY A 169 -5.33 14.61 -15.22
CA GLY A 169 -6.63 15.21 -15.53
C GLY A 169 -7.70 14.22 -15.99
N GLY A 170 -8.89 14.74 -16.25
CA GLY A 170 -10.07 13.98 -16.69
C GLY A 170 -10.71 13.14 -15.58
N SER A 171 -11.88 12.55 -15.90
CA SER A 171 -12.55 11.64 -14.95
C SER A 171 -11.83 10.30 -14.91
N LYS A 172 -11.58 9.82 -13.69
CA LYS A 172 -10.80 8.59 -13.42
C LYS A 172 -11.68 7.42 -13.03
N LEU A 173 -12.74 7.67 -12.31
CA LEU A 173 -13.63 6.65 -11.78
C LEU A 173 -15.07 6.92 -12.19
N ALA A 174 -15.79 5.84 -12.47
CA ALA A 174 -17.24 5.81 -12.40
C ALA A 174 -17.65 4.89 -11.24
N VAL A 175 -18.51 5.39 -10.36
CA VAL A 175 -18.91 4.69 -9.13
C VAL A 175 -20.42 4.52 -9.15
N VAL A 176 -20.88 3.29 -9.07
CA VAL A 176 -22.29 2.92 -8.94
C VAL A 176 -22.52 2.41 -7.52
N THR A 177 -23.23 3.16 -6.70
CA THR A 177 -23.56 2.74 -5.34
C THR A 177 -24.59 1.61 -5.40
N LEU A 178 -24.28 0.48 -4.79
CA LEU A 178 -25.15 -0.69 -4.68
C LEU A 178 -25.89 -0.74 -3.33
N SER A 179 -25.19 -0.35 -2.27
CA SER A 179 -25.73 -0.26 -0.90
C SER A 179 -25.03 0.84 -0.10
N ALA A 180 -25.33 0.94 1.19
CA ALA A 180 -24.61 1.87 2.08
C ALA A 180 -23.13 1.53 2.25
N SER A 181 -22.74 0.28 1.97
CA SER A 181 -21.37 -0.23 2.17
C SER A 181 -20.76 -0.86 0.92
N SER A 182 -21.49 -0.90 -0.21
CA SER A 182 -20.96 -1.51 -1.42
C SER A 182 -21.17 -0.65 -2.66
N ALA A 183 -20.19 -0.70 -3.54
CA ALA A 183 -20.22 0.02 -4.81
C ALA A 183 -19.51 -0.79 -5.91
N LEU A 184 -20.03 -0.69 -7.13
CA LEU A 184 -19.31 -1.10 -8.32
C LEU A 184 -18.49 0.10 -8.81
N VAL A 185 -17.20 -0.14 -9.04
CA VAL A 185 -16.27 0.89 -9.50
C VAL A 185 -15.70 0.49 -10.85
N VAL A 186 -15.57 1.46 -11.73
CA VAL A 186 -14.96 1.30 -13.06
C VAL A 186 -13.82 2.31 -13.19
N GLU A 187 -12.67 1.83 -13.61
CA GLU A 187 -11.51 2.65 -13.99
C GLU A 187 -10.92 2.18 -15.30
N VAL A 188 -10.13 3.01 -15.95
CA VAL A 188 -9.44 2.66 -17.20
C VAL A 188 -7.95 2.49 -16.90
N ARG A 189 -7.40 1.34 -17.29
CA ARG A 189 -5.97 1.06 -17.27
C ARG A 189 -5.40 1.07 -18.68
N ARG A 190 -4.20 1.59 -18.79
CA ARG A 190 -3.45 1.62 -20.03
C ARG A 190 -1.97 1.34 -19.72
N ALA A 191 -1.30 0.61 -20.61
CA ALA A 191 0.11 0.23 -20.46
C ALA A 191 1.05 1.44 -20.62
N ILE A 192 0.96 2.39 -19.67
CA ILE A 192 1.77 3.61 -19.57
C ILE A 192 2.14 3.88 -18.10
N GLY A 193 3.25 4.55 -17.85
CA GLY A 193 3.73 4.87 -16.50
C GLY A 193 3.94 3.61 -15.66
N TYR A 194 3.42 3.58 -14.46
CA TYR A 194 3.51 2.41 -13.57
C TYR A 194 2.77 1.18 -14.11
N ASP A 195 1.73 1.38 -14.91
CA ASP A 195 0.98 0.32 -15.57
C ASP A 195 1.65 -0.19 -16.86
N GLY A 196 2.87 0.27 -17.16
CA GLY A 196 3.55 0.05 -18.45
C GLY A 196 3.79 -1.40 -18.86
N ARG A 197 3.69 -2.34 -17.92
CA ARG A 197 3.83 -3.79 -18.17
C ARG A 197 2.51 -4.54 -18.25
N LEU A 198 1.37 -3.85 -18.23
CA LEU A 198 0.08 -4.50 -18.45
C LEU A 198 0.02 -5.14 -19.85
N ALA A 199 -0.51 -6.34 -19.92
CA ALA A 199 -0.65 -7.09 -21.17
C ALA A 199 -1.70 -6.47 -22.11
N SER A 200 -2.69 -5.74 -21.56
CA SER A 200 -3.77 -5.12 -22.34
C SER A 200 -4.22 -3.79 -21.71
N ASN A 201 -4.80 -2.95 -22.57
CA ASN A 201 -5.51 -1.74 -22.13
C ASN A 201 -6.99 -2.05 -21.98
N GLY A 202 -7.68 -1.44 -21.05
CA GLY A 202 -9.11 -1.65 -20.91
C GLY A 202 -9.72 -1.01 -19.66
N ALA A 203 -11.01 -1.24 -19.53
CA ALA A 203 -11.74 -0.91 -18.32
C ALA A 203 -11.57 -2.05 -17.32
N VAL A 204 -11.30 -1.71 -16.09
CA VAL A 204 -11.29 -2.62 -14.95
C VAL A 204 -12.55 -2.33 -14.14
N VAL A 205 -13.35 -3.38 -13.95
CA VAL A 205 -14.59 -3.31 -13.16
C VAL A 205 -14.39 -4.12 -11.89
N TYR A 206 -14.65 -3.50 -10.76
CA TYR A 206 -14.47 -4.15 -9.48
C TYR A 206 -15.54 -3.75 -8.46
N LEU A 207 -15.83 -4.67 -7.56
CA LEU A 207 -16.68 -4.46 -6.41
C LEU A 207 -15.85 -3.88 -5.26
N VAL A 208 -16.41 -2.95 -4.52
CA VAL A 208 -15.87 -2.43 -3.26
C VAL A 208 -16.88 -2.69 -2.16
N GLU A 209 -16.42 -3.33 -1.07
CA GLU A 209 -17.19 -3.66 0.11
C GLU A 209 -16.55 -3.03 1.35
N THR A 210 -17.03 -1.87 1.79
CA THR A 210 -16.41 -1.11 2.89
C THR A 210 -16.60 -1.72 4.27
N ASN A 211 -17.55 -2.67 4.43
CA ASN A 211 -17.74 -3.45 5.66
C ASN A 211 -16.73 -4.59 5.80
N ASN A 212 -16.10 -5.01 4.71
CA ASN A 212 -15.05 -6.00 4.73
C ASN A 212 -13.76 -5.30 5.15
N GLY A 213 -13.52 -5.27 6.46
CA GLY A 213 -12.44 -4.52 7.06
C GLY A 213 -11.06 -5.12 6.77
N PHE A 214 -10.06 -4.43 7.26
CA PHE A 214 -8.69 -4.92 7.37
C PHE A 214 -8.67 -6.28 8.06
N GLY A 215 -8.13 -7.30 7.40
CA GLY A 215 -8.05 -8.65 7.97
C GLY A 215 -9.34 -9.45 7.88
N GLY A 216 -10.22 -9.11 6.97
CA GLY A 216 -11.37 -9.95 6.61
C GLY A 216 -10.92 -11.37 6.31
N SER A 217 -11.75 -12.34 6.69
CA SER A 217 -11.52 -13.77 6.40
C SER A 217 -11.20 -13.95 4.92
N TYR A 218 -10.31 -14.89 4.65
CA TYR A 218 -9.95 -15.31 3.31
C TYR A 218 -11.18 -15.45 2.40
N GLY A 219 -11.26 -14.63 1.37
CA GLY A 219 -12.37 -14.63 0.43
C GLY A 219 -13.23 -13.36 0.45
N ASP A 220 -13.07 -12.49 1.43
CA ASP A 220 -13.91 -11.31 1.63
C ASP A 220 -13.08 -10.01 1.65
N GLY A 221 -12.17 -9.86 0.69
CA GLY A 221 -11.39 -8.62 0.55
C GLY A 221 -12.30 -7.42 0.27
N PRO A 222 -11.86 -6.20 0.66
CA PRO A 222 -12.66 -4.98 0.44
C PRO A 222 -12.80 -4.62 -1.04
N MET A 223 -12.05 -5.25 -1.93
CA MET A 223 -12.14 -5.03 -3.39
C MET A 223 -11.95 -6.34 -4.14
N GLU A 224 -12.78 -6.56 -5.16
CA GLU A 224 -12.71 -7.72 -6.05
C GLU A 224 -12.88 -7.30 -7.51
N VAL A 225 -11.92 -7.64 -8.37
CA VAL A 225 -12.02 -7.40 -9.82
C VAL A 225 -12.93 -8.44 -10.43
N LEU A 226 -13.98 -7.98 -11.12
CA LEU A 226 -15.04 -8.81 -11.66
C LEU A 226 -14.80 -9.27 -13.11
N ASN A 227 -13.96 -8.55 -13.86
CA ASN A 227 -13.69 -8.82 -15.28
C ASN A 227 -12.24 -9.19 -15.56
N GLY A 228 -11.51 -9.60 -14.54
CA GLY A 228 -10.10 -10.01 -14.61
C GLY A 228 -9.95 -11.50 -14.89
N GLY A 229 -10.41 -11.94 -16.05
CA GLY A 229 -10.16 -13.28 -16.54
C GLY A 229 -9.13 -13.25 -17.67
#